data_234c33ed0b9ff7043ce18451a20a7a62
#
_entry.id   234c33ed0b9ff7043ce18451a20a7a62
#
_cell.length_a   1.000
_cell.length_b   1.000
_cell.length_c   1.000
_cell.angle_alpha   90.00
_cell.angle_beta   90.00
_cell.angle_gamma   90.00
#
_symmetry.space_group_name_H-M   'P 1'
#
loop_
_entity.id
_entity.type
_entity.pdbx_description
1 polymer ?
#
loop_
_entity_poly.entity_id
_entity_poly.type
_entity_poly.pdbx_seq_one_letter_code
_entity_poly.pdbx_strand_id
1 'polypeptide(L)'
;SIEYLRSVDALSLAEKRFGFQAVNLAGLAELKDVKSGIKLGKFGNDFAFQPLENAIYIPLIGNSDVVDSLEALTLKPQNYAQVMIDPTRSNAKFVAHFLNSDFGRQLREQGKTGGTISKLNTQSLRALRVLVPDLATQQRLLEVEAKINAEQTTILALQNELAEFRREIWANPKAAADVERRLKGLANQLSSGIKNHASATLAQWSETLPFPLASILRAWQATPSHDFKTKHEHLLHFFEATAEFV
;
A
#
# COMPACT_ATOMS: atom_id res chain seq x y z
N SER A 1 18.07 -22.75 -1.55
CA SER A 1 17.79 -22.36 -2.94
C SER A 1 18.32 -20.94 -3.20
N ILE A 2 18.68 -20.60 -4.43
CA ILE A 2 19.19 -19.27 -4.82
C ILE A 2 18.15 -18.16 -4.51
N GLU A 3 16.86 -18.47 -4.62
CA GLU A 3 15.78 -17.53 -4.29
C GLU A 3 15.71 -17.23 -2.78
N TYR A 4 16.00 -18.21 -1.94
CA TYR A 4 16.08 -18.00 -0.49
C TYR A 4 17.21 -17.04 -0.11
N LEU A 5 18.40 -17.21 -0.71
CA LEU A 5 19.53 -16.30 -0.49
C LEU A 5 19.19 -14.88 -0.96
N ARG A 6 18.53 -14.74 -2.12
CA ARG A 6 18.09 -13.41 -2.61
C ARG A 6 17.12 -12.71 -1.68
N SER A 7 16.21 -13.42 -1.02
CA SER A 7 15.25 -12.81 -0.09
C SER A 7 15.87 -12.45 1.27
N VAL A 8 16.82 -13.27 1.75
CA VAL A 8 17.60 -12.94 2.96
C VAL A 8 18.47 -11.72 2.70
N ASP A 9 19.12 -11.66 1.55
CA ASP A 9 19.91 -10.49 1.14
C ASP A 9 19.02 -9.24 0.98
N ALA A 10 17.82 -9.39 0.43
CA ALA A 10 16.87 -8.29 0.28
C ALA A 10 16.38 -7.75 1.63
N LEU A 11 16.12 -8.62 2.63
CA LEU A 11 15.82 -8.19 4.00
C LEU A 11 16.99 -7.43 4.64
N SER A 12 18.20 -7.97 4.55
CA SER A 12 19.39 -7.33 5.10
C SER A 12 19.69 -5.99 4.44
N LEU A 13 19.45 -5.87 3.14
CA LEU A 13 19.57 -4.62 2.39
C LEU A 13 18.49 -3.62 2.83
N ALA A 14 17.26 -4.07 3.01
CA ALA A 14 16.16 -3.23 3.48
C ALA A 14 16.41 -2.74 4.92
N GLU A 15 16.89 -3.59 5.83
CA GLU A 15 17.31 -3.20 7.18
C GLU A 15 18.36 -2.08 7.15
N LYS A 16 19.40 -2.24 6.33
CA LYS A 16 20.47 -1.25 6.19
C LYS A 16 19.98 0.04 5.54
N ARG A 17 19.16 -0.06 4.50
CA ARG A 17 18.69 1.09 3.71
C ARG A 17 17.66 1.93 4.45
N PHE A 18 16.75 1.29 5.17
CA PHE A 18 15.61 1.96 5.81
C PHE A 18 15.79 2.13 7.32
N GLY A 19 16.80 1.50 7.93
CA GLY A 19 17.02 1.51 9.37
C GLY A 19 15.96 0.74 10.18
N PHE A 20 15.17 -0.12 9.52
CA PHE A 20 14.16 -0.94 10.19
C PHE A 20 14.72 -2.30 10.59
N GLN A 21 14.26 -2.81 11.75
CA GLN A 21 14.63 -4.14 12.19
C GLN A 21 13.73 -5.21 11.57
N ALA A 22 14.34 -6.29 11.07
CA ALA A 22 13.58 -7.48 10.72
C ALA A 22 13.39 -8.36 11.98
N VAL A 23 12.15 -8.47 12.42
CA VAL A 23 11.75 -9.21 13.63
C VAL A 23 11.02 -10.49 13.21
N ASN A 24 11.28 -11.59 13.89
CA ASN A 24 10.51 -12.82 13.70
C ASN A 24 9.06 -12.62 14.17
N LEU A 25 8.12 -13.18 13.43
CA LEU A 25 6.69 -13.07 13.75
C LEU A 25 6.38 -13.55 15.18
N ALA A 26 7.09 -14.57 15.67
CA ALA A 26 7.00 -15.01 17.07
C ALA A 26 7.27 -13.88 18.05
N GLY A 27 8.30 -13.06 17.78
CA GLY A 27 8.64 -11.94 18.67
C GLY A 27 7.63 -10.79 18.62
N LEU A 28 6.81 -10.67 17.58
CA LEU A 28 5.69 -9.74 17.51
C LEU A 28 4.41 -10.31 18.15
N ALA A 29 4.30 -11.65 18.22
CA ALA A 29 3.13 -12.35 18.73
C ALA A 29 3.22 -12.69 20.23
N GLU A 30 4.36 -12.50 20.87
CA GLU A 30 4.54 -12.74 22.30
C GLU A 30 4.07 -11.53 23.11
N LEU A 31 2.88 -11.65 23.69
CA LEU A 31 2.40 -10.75 24.75
C LEU A 31 2.97 -11.21 26.07
N LYS A 32 3.23 -10.27 27.02
CA LYS A 32 3.83 -10.55 28.33
C LYS A 32 3.15 -11.69 29.11
N ASP A 33 1.83 -11.88 28.89
CA ASP A 33 1.00 -12.82 29.64
C ASP A 33 0.49 -14.01 28.80
N VAL A 34 0.79 -14.07 27.51
CA VAL A 34 0.30 -15.11 26.59
C VAL A 34 1.48 -15.83 25.95
N LYS A 35 1.78 -17.02 26.46
CA LYS A 35 2.75 -17.92 25.83
C LYS A 35 2.22 -18.34 24.46
N SER A 36 2.88 -17.88 23.38
CA SER A 36 2.55 -18.20 21.99
C SER A 36 1.26 -17.54 21.50
N GLY A 37 1.36 -16.31 20.97
CA GLY A 37 0.24 -15.60 20.30
C GLY A 37 -0.23 -16.22 18.96
N ILE A 38 0.20 -17.45 18.62
CA ILE A 38 -0.14 -18.14 17.37
C ILE A 38 -1.06 -19.33 17.64
N LYS A 39 -2.27 -19.28 17.10
CA LYS A 39 -3.28 -20.35 17.19
C LYS A 39 -3.62 -20.88 15.81
N LEU A 40 -3.40 -22.17 15.58
CA LEU A 40 -3.80 -22.82 14.33
C LEU A 40 -5.29 -23.13 14.31
N GLY A 41 -5.90 -23.00 13.14
CA GLY A 41 -7.24 -23.53 12.88
C GLY A 41 -7.29 -25.04 13.02
N LYS A 42 -8.43 -25.57 13.43
CA LYS A 42 -8.66 -27.00 13.65
C LYS A 42 -9.69 -27.53 12.66
N PHE A 43 -9.55 -28.82 12.31
CA PHE A 43 -10.59 -29.54 11.58
C PHE A 43 -11.82 -29.72 12.48
N GLY A 44 -13.00 -29.52 11.91
CA GLY A 44 -14.30 -29.68 12.56
C GLY A 44 -15.28 -28.65 12.00
N ASN A 45 -16.56 -29.04 11.86
CA ASN A 45 -17.57 -28.14 11.29
C ASN A 45 -17.92 -26.97 12.21
N ASP A 46 -17.63 -27.10 13.50
CA ASP A 46 -17.97 -26.10 14.52
C ASP A 46 -16.77 -25.24 14.95
N PHE A 47 -15.60 -25.42 14.29
CA PHE A 47 -14.44 -24.63 14.67
C PHE A 47 -14.51 -23.22 14.07
N ALA A 48 -14.52 -22.23 14.94
CA ALA A 48 -14.34 -20.83 14.60
C ALA A 48 -13.24 -20.19 15.47
N PHE A 49 -12.55 -19.23 14.92
CA PHE A 49 -11.71 -18.37 15.73
C PHE A 49 -12.57 -17.42 16.57
N GLN A 50 -12.10 -17.09 17.75
CA GLN A 50 -12.66 -15.96 18.50
C GLN A 50 -12.09 -14.65 17.94
N PRO A 51 -12.91 -13.61 17.75
CA PRO A 51 -12.42 -12.30 17.37
C PRO A 51 -11.47 -11.78 18.46
N LEU A 52 -10.31 -11.30 18.05
CA LEU A 52 -9.30 -10.72 18.94
C LEU A 52 -8.87 -9.38 18.37
N GLU A 53 -8.70 -8.40 19.23
CA GLU A 53 -8.12 -7.13 18.85
C GLU A 53 -6.65 -7.32 18.43
N ASN A 54 -6.22 -6.52 17.47
CA ASN A 54 -4.85 -6.53 16.93
C ASN A 54 -4.37 -7.92 16.51
N ALA A 55 -5.24 -8.72 15.90
CA ALA A 55 -4.91 -10.05 15.36
C ALA A 55 -4.91 -10.06 13.84
N ILE A 56 -4.09 -10.94 13.27
CA ILE A 56 -4.09 -11.27 11.84
C ILE A 56 -4.37 -12.75 11.62
N TYR A 57 -4.89 -13.05 10.43
CA TYR A 57 -5.21 -14.40 9.99
C TYR A 57 -4.37 -14.74 8.77
N ILE A 58 -3.40 -15.62 8.95
CA ILE A 58 -2.44 -15.99 7.90
C ILE A 58 -2.92 -17.31 7.25
N PRO A 59 -3.16 -17.33 5.93
CA PRO A 59 -3.48 -18.57 5.23
C PRO A 59 -2.30 -19.55 5.28
N LEU A 60 -2.59 -20.78 5.69
CA LEU A 60 -1.58 -21.85 5.80
C LEU A 60 -1.29 -22.50 4.45
N ILE A 61 -2.25 -22.44 3.52
CA ILE A 61 -2.19 -23.04 2.18
C ILE A 61 -2.58 -22.02 1.13
N GLY A 62 -2.16 -22.23 -0.12
CA GLY A 62 -2.51 -21.36 -1.23
C GLY A 62 -1.88 -19.95 -1.10
N ASN A 63 -2.36 -19.01 -1.92
CA ASN A 63 -1.81 -17.65 -2.05
C ASN A 63 -2.81 -16.57 -1.62
N SER A 64 -3.81 -16.94 -0.81
CA SER A 64 -4.77 -15.97 -0.27
C SER A 64 -4.09 -14.90 0.57
N ASP A 65 -4.77 -13.77 0.71
CA ASP A 65 -4.27 -12.66 1.50
C ASP A 65 -4.32 -12.95 3.00
N VAL A 66 -3.37 -12.38 3.71
CA VAL A 66 -3.42 -12.22 5.16
C VAL A 66 -4.44 -11.13 5.46
N VAL A 67 -5.36 -11.40 6.37
CA VAL A 67 -6.43 -10.46 6.73
C VAL A 67 -6.39 -10.13 8.22
N ASP A 68 -6.94 -9.00 8.59
CA ASP A 68 -6.99 -8.49 9.96
C ASP A 68 -8.37 -8.62 10.61
N SER A 69 -9.32 -9.27 9.91
CA SER A 69 -10.66 -9.52 10.43
C SER A 69 -11.17 -10.93 10.06
N LEU A 70 -12.12 -11.45 10.83
CA LEU A 70 -12.74 -12.75 10.58
C LEU A 70 -13.67 -12.74 9.36
N GLU A 71 -14.31 -11.60 9.11
CA GLU A 71 -15.26 -11.42 8.00
C GLU A 71 -14.55 -11.46 6.64
N ALA A 72 -13.26 -11.13 6.62
CA ALA A 72 -12.45 -11.14 5.41
C ALA A 72 -11.84 -12.51 5.07
N LEU A 73 -12.10 -13.55 5.86
CA LEU A 73 -11.61 -14.91 5.58
C LEU A 73 -12.23 -15.46 4.29
N THR A 74 -11.39 -15.88 3.35
CA THR A 74 -11.80 -16.46 2.07
C THR A 74 -11.75 -18.00 2.04
N LEU A 75 -11.01 -18.61 2.96
CA LEU A 75 -10.89 -20.05 3.11
C LEU A 75 -11.55 -20.50 4.43
N LYS A 76 -11.71 -21.82 4.59
CA LYS A 76 -12.20 -22.37 5.86
C LYS A 76 -11.25 -22.07 7.01
N PRO A 77 -11.73 -21.80 8.24
CA PRO A 77 -10.89 -21.43 9.40
C PRO A 77 -9.73 -22.38 9.68
N GLN A 78 -9.90 -23.68 9.41
CA GLN A 78 -8.84 -24.69 9.56
C GLN A 78 -7.58 -24.44 8.71
N ASN A 79 -7.71 -23.64 7.67
CA ASN A 79 -6.63 -23.29 6.74
C ASN A 79 -5.94 -21.96 7.11
N TYR A 80 -6.24 -21.43 8.28
CA TYR A 80 -5.61 -20.20 8.80
C TYR A 80 -4.88 -20.43 10.12
N ALA A 81 -3.93 -19.57 10.38
CA ALA A 81 -3.39 -19.31 11.69
C ALA A 81 -3.87 -17.92 12.15
N GLN A 82 -4.46 -17.84 13.33
CA GLN A 82 -4.68 -16.58 14.04
C GLN A 82 -3.42 -16.20 14.79
N VAL A 83 -2.92 -14.99 14.58
CA VAL A 83 -1.72 -14.46 15.23
C VAL A 83 -2.09 -13.16 15.93
N MET A 84 -1.99 -13.14 17.25
CA MET A 84 -2.13 -11.93 18.07
C MET A 84 -0.83 -11.12 17.96
N ILE A 85 -0.93 -9.89 17.53
CA ILE A 85 0.21 -8.97 17.44
C ILE A 85 0.24 -8.10 18.70
N ASP A 86 1.41 -7.98 19.32
CA ASP A 86 1.62 -7.08 20.46
C ASP A 86 1.41 -5.62 20.00
N PRO A 87 0.35 -4.93 20.48
CA PRO A 87 0.04 -3.58 20.05
C PRO A 87 1.09 -2.54 20.46
N THR A 88 1.95 -2.87 21.42
CA THR A 88 3.05 -1.98 21.83
C THR A 88 4.22 -2.03 20.83
N ARG A 89 4.28 -3.06 19.98
CA ARG A 89 5.35 -3.30 19.01
C ARG A 89 4.91 -3.08 17.58
N SER A 90 3.70 -3.50 17.24
CA SER A 90 3.21 -3.40 15.87
C SER A 90 1.69 -3.37 15.77
N ASN A 91 1.20 -2.74 14.72
CA ASN A 91 -0.20 -2.76 14.31
C ASN A 91 -0.47 -4.01 13.46
N ALA A 92 -1.50 -4.77 13.77
CA ALA A 92 -1.90 -5.98 13.03
C ALA A 92 -2.12 -5.67 11.54
N LYS A 93 -2.82 -4.57 11.22
CA LYS A 93 -3.07 -4.15 9.85
C LYS A 93 -1.77 -3.89 9.07
N PHE A 94 -0.77 -3.25 9.71
CA PHE A 94 0.54 -3.06 9.12
C PHE A 94 1.22 -4.40 8.79
N VAL A 95 1.20 -5.36 9.73
CA VAL A 95 1.78 -6.70 9.52
C VAL A 95 1.06 -7.44 8.38
N ALA A 96 -0.27 -7.34 8.31
CA ALA A 96 -1.05 -7.93 7.22
C ALA A 96 -0.66 -7.33 5.86
N HIS A 97 -0.59 -6.01 5.74
CA HIS A 97 -0.15 -5.32 4.51
C HIS A 97 1.27 -5.71 4.10
N PHE A 98 2.21 -5.74 5.07
CA PHE A 98 3.57 -6.20 4.80
C PHE A 98 3.60 -7.62 4.24
N LEU A 99 2.89 -8.55 4.88
CA LEU A 99 2.83 -9.95 4.44
C LEU A 99 2.08 -10.16 3.11
N ASN A 100 1.26 -9.22 2.69
CA ASN A 100 0.58 -9.20 1.40
C ASN A 100 1.35 -8.48 0.30
N SER A 101 2.40 -7.73 0.63
CA SER A 101 3.31 -7.19 -0.38
C SER A 101 3.99 -8.31 -1.18
N ASP A 102 4.49 -8.00 -2.38
CA ASP A 102 5.21 -8.98 -3.20
C ASP A 102 6.34 -9.65 -2.43
N PHE A 103 7.05 -8.88 -1.63
CA PHE A 103 8.11 -9.37 -0.78
C PHE A 103 7.58 -10.28 0.35
N GLY A 104 6.54 -9.87 1.05
CA GLY A 104 5.91 -10.66 2.11
C GLY A 104 5.30 -11.96 1.58
N ARG A 105 4.70 -11.94 0.39
CA ARG A 105 4.21 -13.16 -0.30
C ARG A 105 5.35 -14.12 -0.58
N GLN A 106 6.49 -13.65 -1.10
CA GLN A 106 7.68 -14.49 -1.32
C GLN A 106 8.18 -15.12 -0.03
N LEU A 107 8.24 -14.38 1.07
CA LEU A 107 8.63 -14.92 2.38
C LEU A 107 7.67 -16.02 2.86
N ARG A 108 6.36 -15.83 2.67
CA ARG A 108 5.36 -16.85 3.01
C ARG A 108 5.51 -18.10 2.15
N GLU A 109 5.74 -17.96 0.84
CA GLU A 109 5.96 -19.10 -0.06
C GLU A 109 7.20 -19.91 0.33
N GLN A 110 8.30 -19.25 0.64
CA GLN A 110 9.53 -19.91 1.06
C GLN A 110 9.41 -20.62 2.41
N GLY A 111 8.55 -20.12 3.30
CA GLY A 111 8.26 -20.74 4.59
C GLY A 111 7.40 -22.01 4.50
N LYS A 112 6.76 -22.28 3.36
CA LYS A 112 5.93 -23.45 3.19
C LYS A 112 6.77 -24.73 3.09
N THR A 113 6.29 -25.77 3.74
CA THR A 113 6.92 -27.10 3.75
C THR A 113 5.88 -28.17 3.40
N GLY A 114 6.31 -29.31 2.86
CA GLY A 114 5.46 -30.43 2.48
C GLY A 114 5.62 -30.84 1.02
N GLY A 115 5.17 -32.03 0.67
CA GLY A 115 5.27 -32.61 -0.68
C GLY A 115 4.11 -32.19 -1.58
N THR A 116 3.01 -32.94 -1.56
CA THR A 116 1.86 -32.73 -2.47
C THR A 116 1.12 -31.41 -2.20
N ILE A 117 0.96 -31.02 -0.93
CA ILE A 117 0.38 -29.73 -0.53
C ILE A 117 1.37 -29.05 0.39
N SER A 118 2.03 -28.03 -0.11
CA SER A 118 2.93 -27.20 0.70
C SER A 118 2.11 -26.29 1.63
N LYS A 119 2.47 -26.26 2.91
CA LYS A 119 1.80 -25.45 3.92
C LYS A 119 2.77 -24.77 4.89
N LEU A 120 2.37 -23.63 5.42
CA LEU A 120 3.03 -23.02 6.58
C LEU A 120 2.69 -23.84 7.82
N ASN A 121 3.72 -24.31 8.51
CA ASN A 121 3.56 -24.93 9.83
C ASN A 121 3.86 -23.91 10.95
N THR A 122 3.65 -24.28 12.21
CA THR A 122 3.87 -23.39 13.35
C THR A 122 5.32 -22.89 13.42
N GLN A 123 6.30 -23.73 13.11
CA GLN A 123 7.70 -23.36 13.12
C GLN A 123 8.02 -22.35 12.01
N SER A 124 7.53 -22.58 10.80
CA SER A 124 7.67 -21.65 9.69
C SER A 124 7.02 -20.30 9.99
N LEU A 125 5.79 -20.32 10.57
CA LEU A 125 5.10 -19.08 10.97
C LEU A 125 5.92 -18.29 12.00
N ARG A 126 6.44 -18.97 13.02
CA ARG A 126 7.28 -18.33 14.05
C ARG A 126 8.55 -17.71 13.48
N ALA A 127 9.10 -18.31 12.44
CA ALA A 127 10.33 -17.86 11.78
C ALA A 127 10.11 -16.81 10.68
N LEU A 128 8.86 -16.52 10.28
CA LEU A 128 8.59 -15.46 9.30
C LEU A 128 9.15 -14.13 9.80
N ARG A 129 9.92 -13.47 8.96
CA ARG A 129 10.54 -12.17 9.29
C ARG A 129 9.68 -11.03 8.74
N VAL A 130 9.44 -10.03 9.57
CA VAL A 130 8.70 -8.81 9.24
C VAL A 130 9.60 -7.61 9.51
N LEU A 131 9.70 -6.69 8.55
CA LEU A 131 10.37 -5.40 8.78
C LEU A 131 9.44 -4.51 9.59
N VAL A 132 9.89 -4.08 10.77
CA VAL A 132 9.06 -3.35 11.72
C VAL A 132 9.65 -1.98 11.99
N PRO A 133 9.11 -0.91 11.39
CA PRO A 133 9.41 0.45 11.79
C PRO A 133 8.73 0.80 13.11
N ASP A 134 9.01 1.98 13.65
CA ASP A 134 8.28 2.52 14.80
C ASP A 134 6.78 2.69 14.49
N LEU A 135 5.94 2.73 15.53
CA LEU A 135 4.49 2.78 15.40
C LEU A 135 3.98 4.01 14.63
N ALA A 136 4.65 5.16 14.75
CA ALA A 136 4.27 6.37 14.02
C ALA A 136 4.51 6.20 12.51
N THR A 137 5.62 5.58 12.12
CA THR A 137 5.93 5.23 10.73
C THR A 137 4.95 4.20 10.18
N GLN A 138 4.60 3.16 10.98
CA GLN A 138 3.57 2.19 10.60
C GLN A 138 2.23 2.87 10.31
N GLN A 139 1.80 3.75 11.19
CA GLN A 139 0.55 4.50 11.02
C GLN A 139 0.57 5.36 9.74
N ARG A 140 1.67 6.07 9.50
CA ARG A 140 1.85 6.88 8.27
C ARG A 140 1.77 6.03 7.01
N LEU A 141 2.40 4.85 7.00
CA LEU A 141 2.35 3.93 5.86
C LEU A 141 0.92 3.46 5.59
N LEU A 142 0.17 3.10 6.64
CA LEU A 142 -1.23 2.70 6.51
C LEU A 142 -2.12 3.85 5.99
N GLU A 143 -1.88 5.07 6.41
CA GLU A 143 -2.61 6.25 5.91
C GLU A 143 -2.31 6.53 4.43
N VAL A 144 -1.06 6.39 4.01
CA VAL A 144 -0.67 6.54 2.60
C VAL A 144 -1.30 5.43 1.76
N GLU A 145 -1.25 4.18 2.22
CA GLU A 145 -1.88 3.03 1.55
C GLU A 145 -3.39 3.22 1.42
N ALA A 146 -4.05 3.71 2.47
CA ALA A 146 -5.48 4.01 2.41
C ALA A 146 -5.80 5.09 1.36
N LYS A 147 -4.97 6.12 1.22
CA LYS A 147 -5.12 7.15 0.18
C LYS A 147 -4.93 6.55 -1.21
N ILE A 148 -3.90 5.73 -1.42
CA ILE A 148 -3.66 5.04 -2.70
C ILE A 148 -4.87 4.19 -3.08
N ASN A 149 -5.42 3.42 -2.16
CA ASN A 149 -6.59 2.57 -2.39
C ASN A 149 -7.85 3.39 -2.72
N ALA A 150 -8.04 4.55 -2.08
CA ALA A 150 -9.13 5.45 -2.39
C ALA A 150 -9.03 6.03 -3.81
N GLU A 151 -7.83 6.44 -4.22
CA GLU A 151 -7.57 6.92 -5.59
C GLU A 151 -7.76 5.81 -6.63
N GLN A 152 -7.29 4.60 -6.35
CA GLN A 152 -7.51 3.45 -7.24
C GLN A 152 -8.99 3.12 -7.40
N THR A 153 -9.77 3.20 -6.33
CA THR A 153 -11.24 3.01 -6.37
C THR A 153 -11.89 4.06 -7.26
N THR A 154 -11.48 5.31 -7.14
CA THR A 154 -11.96 6.41 -7.97
C THR A 154 -11.63 6.19 -9.45
N ILE A 155 -10.39 5.79 -9.75
CA ILE A 155 -9.96 5.48 -11.13
C ILE A 155 -10.80 4.33 -11.72
N LEU A 156 -11.03 3.28 -10.93
CA LEU A 156 -11.84 2.14 -11.37
C LEU A 156 -13.29 2.54 -11.65
N ALA A 157 -13.88 3.39 -10.81
CA ALA A 157 -15.23 3.94 -11.03
C ALA A 157 -15.31 4.73 -12.34
N LEU A 158 -14.32 5.58 -12.63
CA LEU A 158 -14.22 6.33 -13.89
C LEU A 158 -14.07 5.42 -15.09
N GLN A 159 -13.25 4.37 -15.00
CA GLN A 159 -13.11 3.39 -16.08
C GLN A 159 -14.43 2.66 -16.36
N ASN A 160 -15.18 2.30 -15.33
CA ASN A 160 -16.49 1.67 -15.47
C ASN A 160 -17.50 2.62 -16.13
N GLU A 161 -17.52 3.90 -15.74
CA GLU A 161 -18.40 4.90 -16.34
C GLU A 161 -18.10 5.10 -17.83
N LEU A 162 -16.84 5.17 -18.23
CA LEU A 162 -16.43 5.24 -19.62
C LEU A 162 -16.81 3.98 -20.41
N ALA A 163 -16.74 2.81 -19.77
CA ALA A 163 -17.18 1.56 -20.38
C ALA A 163 -18.70 1.55 -20.60
N GLU A 164 -19.49 2.10 -19.67
CA GLU A 164 -20.94 2.28 -19.82
C GLU A 164 -21.27 3.23 -20.97
N PHE A 165 -20.59 4.40 -21.05
CA PHE A 165 -20.77 5.32 -22.17
C PHE A 165 -20.54 4.64 -23.51
N ARG A 166 -19.49 3.82 -23.63
CA ARG A 166 -19.19 3.05 -24.84
C ARG A 166 -20.30 2.06 -25.16
N ARG A 167 -20.84 1.35 -24.17
CA ARG A 167 -21.94 0.40 -24.37
C ARG A 167 -23.21 1.13 -24.83
N GLU A 168 -23.53 2.26 -24.19
CA GLU A 168 -24.73 3.04 -24.46
C GLU A 168 -24.79 3.56 -25.92
N ILE A 169 -23.69 4.13 -26.44
CA ILE A 169 -23.66 4.66 -27.82
C ILE A 169 -23.84 3.56 -28.88
N TRP A 170 -23.36 2.34 -28.60
CA TRP A 170 -23.53 1.22 -29.53
C TRP A 170 -24.88 0.52 -29.37
N ALA A 171 -25.49 0.54 -28.20
CA ALA A 171 -26.84 0.03 -28.00
C ALA A 171 -27.91 0.98 -28.51
N ASN A 172 -27.69 2.30 -28.40
CA ASN A 172 -28.62 3.34 -28.84
C ASN A 172 -27.86 4.53 -29.47
N PRO A 173 -27.63 4.52 -30.76
CA PRO A 173 -26.92 5.63 -31.44
C PRO A 173 -27.55 7.02 -31.28
N LYS A 174 -28.86 7.10 -30.94
CA LYS A 174 -29.54 8.37 -30.65
C LYS A 174 -29.09 9.00 -29.35
N ALA A 175 -28.52 8.21 -28.43
CA ALA A 175 -27.99 8.69 -27.15
C ALA A 175 -26.63 9.40 -27.28
N ALA A 176 -26.00 9.39 -28.44
CA ALA A 176 -24.65 9.91 -28.65
C ALA A 176 -24.47 11.38 -28.18
N ALA A 177 -25.44 12.26 -28.44
CA ALA A 177 -25.40 13.67 -28.04
C ALA A 177 -25.46 13.83 -26.49
N ASP A 178 -26.23 12.99 -25.82
CA ASP A 178 -26.32 13.00 -24.35
C ASP A 178 -25.03 12.43 -23.70
N VAL A 179 -24.55 11.34 -24.25
CA VAL A 179 -23.26 10.74 -23.80
C VAL A 179 -22.12 11.73 -24.00
N GLU A 180 -22.07 12.46 -25.12
CA GLU A 180 -21.06 13.51 -25.37
C GLU A 180 -21.11 14.61 -24.29
N ARG A 181 -22.33 15.04 -23.90
CA ARG A 181 -22.50 16.05 -22.84
C ARG A 181 -21.98 15.56 -21.50
N ARG A 182 -22.31 14.32 -21.12
CA ARG A 182 -21.83 13.69 -19.87
C ARG A 182 -20.32 13.51 -19.89
N LEU A 183 -19.75 13.09 -21.02
CA LEU A 183 -18.31 12.95 -21.21
C LEU A 183 -17.57 14.29 -21.06
N LYS A 184 -18.10 15.38 -21.61
CA LYS A 184 -17.55 16.73 -21.40
C LYS A 184 -17.60 17.16 -19.93
N GLY A 185 -18.68 16.84 -19.22
CA GLY A 185 -18.79 17.06 -17.77
C GLY A 185 -17.70 16.33 -17.00
N LEU A 186 -17.52 15.05 -17.26
CA LEU A 186 -16.48 14.21 -16.67
C LEU A 186 -15.07 14.74 -16.96
N ALA A 187 -14.78 15.11 -18.21
CA ALA A 187 -13.50 15.68 -18.61
C ALA A 187 -13.19 16.99 -17.88
N ASN A 188 -14.19 17.85 -17.65
CA ASN A 188 -14.02 19.09 -16.89
C ASN A 188 -13.73 18.81 -15.41
N GLN A 189 -14.40 17.83 -14.80
CA GLN A 189 -14.13 17.41 -13.43
C GLN A 189 -12.70 16.87 -13.28
N LEU A 190 -12.27 16.01 -14.17
CA LEU A 190 -10.90 15.46 -14.20
C LEU A 190 -9.87 16.57 -14.38
N SER A 191 -10.11 17.51 -15.30
CA SER A 191 -9.19 18.63 -15.56
C SER A 191 -9.07 19.57 -14.37
N SER A 192 -10.15 19.82 -13.63
CA SER A 192 -10.11 20.62 -12.40
C SER A 192 -9.41 19.87 -11.27
N GLY A 193 -9.63 18.57 -11.14
CA GLY A 193 -8.94 17.70 -10.17
C GLY A 193 -7.42 17.68 -10.42
N ILE A 194 -6.98 17.49 -11.65
CA ILE A 194 -5.55 17.50 -12.02
C ILE A 194 -4.90 18.86 -11.73
N LYS A 195 -5.57 19.97 -12.06
CA LYS A 195 -5.06 21.31 -11.76
C LYS A 195 -4.89 21.54 -10.25
N ASN A 196 -5.85 21.11 -9.45
CA ASN A 196 -5.79 21.22 -7.99
C ASN A 196 -4.64 20.35 -7.41
N HIS A 197 -4.47 19.15 -7.93
CA HIS A 197 -3.37 18.26 -7.53
C HIS A 197 -1.99 18.85 -7.90
N ALA A 198 -1.84 19.36 -9.12
CA ALA A 198 -0.59 20.00 -9.54
C ALA A 198 -0.25 21.23 -8.69
N SER A 199 -1.24 22.06 -8.36
CA SER A 199 -1.06 23.22 -7.50
C SER A 199 -0.66 22.83 -6.07
N ALA A 200 -1.26 21.79 -5.51
CA ALA A 200 -0.92 21.27 -4.18
C ALA A 200 0.51 20.70 -4.16
N THR A 201 0.91 19.98 -5.19
CA THR A 201 2.26 19.42 -5.33
C THR A 201 3.31 20.51 -5.41
N LEU A 202 3.08 21.58 -6.19
CA LEU A 202 3.99 22.72 -6.30
C LEU A 202 4.11 23.49 -4.97
N ALA A 203 3.01 23.65 -4.23
CA ALA A 203 3.05 24.26 -2.90
C ALA A 203 3.91 23.42 -1.94
N GLN A 204 3.74 22.10 -1.94
CA GLN A 204 4.53 21.20 -1.13
C GLN A 204 6.02 21.23 -1.48
N TRP A 205 6.36 21.29 -2.77
CA TRP A 205 7.76 21.47 -3.20
C TRP A 205 8.35 22.78 -2.70
N SER A 206 7.59 23.88 -2.73
CA SER A 206 8.08 25.17 -2.24
C SER A 206 8.39 25.20 -0.75
N GLU A 207 7.88 24.21 0.03
CA GLU A 207 8.17 24.04 1.46
C GLU A 207 9.35 23.11 1.73
N THR A 208 9.62 22.16 0.83
CA THR A 208 10.64 21.11 1.03
C THR A 208 11.95 21.37 0.29
N LEU A 209 11.95 22.22 -0.74
CA LEU A 209 13.14 22.57 -1.50
C LEU A 209 14.09 23.49 -0.69
N PRO A 210 15.41 23.43 -0.96
CA PRO A 210 16.36 24.42 -0.45
C PRO A 210 15.89 25.84 -0.77
N PHE A 211 16.15 26.79 0.15
CA PHE A 211 15.64 28.16 0.08
C PHE A 211 15.81 28.84 -1.30
N PRO A 212 16.98 28.77 -1.99
CA PRO A 212 17.13 29.38 -3.31
C PRO A 212 16.14 28.82 -4.34
N LEU A 213 15.97 27.50 -4.40
CA LEU A 213 15.04 26.83 -5.32
C LEU A 213 13.57 27.11 -4.97
N ALA A 214 13.24 27.07 -3.69
CA ALA A 214 11.91 27.40 -3.19
C ALA A 214 11.51 28.85 -3.53
N SER A 215 12.42 29.81 -3.42
CA SER A 215 12.16 31.23 -3.72
C SER A 215 11.90 31.46 -5.21
N ILE A 216 12.67 30.82 -6.11
CA ILE A 216 12.46 30.89 -7.56
C ILE A 216 11.10 30.27 -7.93
N LEU A 217 10.77 29.13 -7.35
CA LEU A 217 9.49 28.46 -7.61
C LEU A 217 8.29 29.29 -7.14
N ARG A 218 8.40 29.97 -5.99
CA ARG A 218 7.37 30.90 -5.49
C ARG A 218 7.22 32.13 -6.40
N ALA A 219 8.33 32.69 -6.88
CA ALA A 219 8.31 33.79 -7.85
C ALA A 219 7.61 33.38 -9.14
N TRP A 220 7.90 32.17 -9.66
CA TRP A 220 7.22 31.61 -10.82
C TRP A 220 5.72 31.42 -10.59
N GLN A 221 5.31 30.92 -9.41
CA GLN A 221 3.89 30.77 -9.06
C GLN A 221 3.17 32.12 -8.95
N ALA A 222 3.81 33.13 -8.37
CA ALA A 222 3.26 34.47 -8.21
C ALA A 222 3.15 35.25 -9.53
N THR A 223 3.91 34.89 -10.55
CA THR A 223 3.88 35.55 -11.88
C THR A 223 2.54 35.26 -12.58
N PRO A 224 1.85 36.31 -13.09
CA PRO A 224 0.59 36.14 -13.81
C PRO A 224 0.67 35.16 -14.99
N SER A 225 -0.40 34.43 -15.24
CA SER A 225 -0.43 33.38 -16.29
C SER A 225 -0.21 33.91 -17.71
N HIS A 226 -0.47 35.18 -17.97
CA HIS A 226 -0.29 35.83 -19.26
C HIS A 226 1.15 36.37 -19.48
N ASP A 227 1.96 36.46 -18.44
CA ASP A 227 3.37 36.89 -18.54
C ASP A 227 4.27 35.67 -18.80
N PHE A 228 4.22 35.18 -20.01
CA PHE A 228 4.99 33.99 -20.42
C PHE A 228 6.49 34.24 -20.41
N LYS A 229 6.95 35.47 -20.66
CA LYS A 229 8.37 35.79 -20.69
C LYS A 229 8.98 35.65 -19.28
N THR A 230 8.43 36.31 -18.29
CA THR A 230 8.91 36.25 -16.91
C THR A 230 8.77 34.84 -16.34
N LYS A 231 7.70 34.13 -16.65
CA LYS A 231 7.56 32.71 -16.26
C LYS A 231 8.65 31.84 -16.84
N HIS A 232 8.99 32.03 -18.10
CA HIS A 232 10.04 31.26 -18.76
C HIS A 232 11.42 31.57 -18.14
N GLU A 233 11.71 32.84 -17.86
CA GLU A 233 12.95 33.26 -17.18
C GLU A 233 13.09 32.62 -15.79
N HIS A 234 12.04 32.63 -14.97
CA HIS A 234 12.06 31.95 -13.67
C HIS A 234 12.25 30.43 -13.79
N LEU A 235 11.69 29.81 -14.84
CA LEU A 235 11.88 28.39 -15.07
C LEU A 235 13.33 28.06 -15.43
N LEU A 236 13.96 28.86 -16.28
CA LEU A 236 15.38 28.73 -16.62
C LEU A 236 16.26 28.88 -15.38
N HIS A 237 16.03 29.93 -14.58
CA HIS A 237 16.78 30.15 -13.33
C HIS A 237 16.59 28.98 -12.34
N PHE A 238 15.40 28.36 -12.31
CA PHE A 238 15.18 27.19 -11.47
C PHE A 238 16.05 26.00 -11.90
N PHE A 239 16.15 25.74 -13.21
CA PHE A 239 17.00 24.66 -13.72
C PHE A 239 18.48 24.95 -13.56
N GLU A 240 18.92 26.22 -13.78
CA GLU A 240 20.29 26.63 -13.53
C GLU A 240 20.68 26.44 -12.06
N ALA A 241 19.86 26.94 -11.15
CA ALA A 241 20.08 26.73 -9.72
C ALA A 241 20.08 25.26 -9.32
N THR A 242 19.19 24.43 -9.91
CA THR A 242 19.18 22.98 -9.64
C THR A 242 20.49 22.32 -10.07
N ALA A 243 21.08 22.74 -11.19
CA ALA A 243 22.35 22.20 -11.67
C ALA A 243 23.54 22.52 -10.75
N GLU A 244 23.46 23.59 -9.95
CA GLU A 244 24.49 23.95 -8.97
C GLU A 244 24.40 23.12 -7.67
N PHE A 245 23.25 22.45 -7.41
CA PHE A 245 23.04 21.61 -6.22
C PHE A 245 23.31 20.13 -6.45
N VAL A 246 23.60 19.68 -7.67
CA VAL A 246 23.94 18.30 -8.05
C VAL A 246 25.44 18.12 -8.16
#